data_45877122e9da84eaf8e85b0636b35403
#
_entry.id   45877122e9da84eaf8e85b0636b35403
#
_cell.length_a   1.000
_cell.length_b   1.000
_cell.length_c   1.000
_cell.angle_alpha   90.00
_cell.angle_beta   90.00
_cell.angle_gamma   90.00
#
_symmetry.space_group_name_H-M   'P 1'
#
loop_
_entity.id
_entity.type
_entity.pdbx_description
1 polymer ?
#
loop_
_entity_poly.entity_id
_entity_poly.type
_entity_poly.pdbx_seq_one_letter_code
_entity_poly.pdbx_strand_id
1 'polypeptide(L)'
;SHHAVTRQQWQVLCSSSLAAGCLRSGDLHWPTIGTDGEPVLIDLSSSDQLSAAQAAALLHEQTLTIARLAIRPRVLVVVGGDTLLALCRALGANSLISETAMDRPGWGCARLAGGIWDGLVCHTRSGAFGSENDFLEVISELQKNFRSS
;
A
#
# COMPACT_ATOMS: atom_id res chain seq x y z
N SER A 1 1.17 7.35 -6.29
CA SER A 1 1.49 8.77 -6.09
C SER A 1 2.49 9.24 -7.14
N HIS A 2 2.20 10.35 -7.81
CA HIS A 2 3.06 10.92 -8.86
C HIS A 2 4.17 11.82 -8.31
N HIS A 3 4.26 12.00 -7.00
CA HIS A 3 5.29 12.84 -6.39
C HIS A 3 6.69 12.26 -6.57
N ALA A 4 7.66 13.11 -6.94
CA ALA A 4 9.06 12.71 -7.16
C ALA A 4 9.67 12.06 -5.91
N VAL A 5 9.38 12.59 -4.72
CA VAL A 5 9.83 12.02 -3.44
C VAL A 5 9.29 10.59 -3.25
N THR A 6 8.02 10.36 -3.53
CA THR A 6 7.42 9.02 -3.41
C THR A 6 8.07 8.03 -4.39
N ARG A 7 8.35 8.46 -5.63
CA ARG A 7 9.03 7.61 -6.60
C ARG A 7 10.45 7.23 -6.16
N GLN A 8 11.19 8.18 -5.60
CA GLN A 8 12.53 7.93 -5.07
C GLN A 8 12.51 6.95 -3.89
N GLN A 9 11.60 7.15 -2.95
CA GLN A 9 11.39 6.24 -1.82
C GLN A 9 11.02 4.82 -2.28
N TRP A 10 10.19 4.74 -3.31
CA TRP A 10 9.81 3.47 -3.93
C TRP A 10 11.01 2.75 -4.55
N GLN A 11 11.88 3.47 -5.26
CA GLN A 11 13.09 2.91 -5.85
C GLN A 11 14.04 2.36 -4.79
N VAL A 12 14.25 3.11 -3.71
CA VAL A 12 15.07 2.65 -2.57
C VAL A 12 14.50 1.37 -1.98
N LEU A 13 13.19 1.31 -1.76
CA LEU A 13 12.52 0.14 -1.21
C LEU A 13 12.66 -1.08 -2.14
N CYS A 14 12.41 -0.92 -3.44
CA CYS A 14 12.51 -2.00 -4.42
C CYS A 14 13.94 -2.54 -4.59
N SER A 15 14.94 -1.71 -4.32
CA SER A 15 16.36 -2.09 -4.37
C SER A 15 16.85 -2.75 -3.07
N SER A 16 16.03 -2.78 -2.04
CA SER A 16 16.39 -3.34 -0.74
C SER A 16 16.20 -4.86 -0.71
N SER A 17 16.89 -5.52 0.22
CA SER A 17 16.72 -6.95 0.49
C SER A 17 15.42 -7.31 1.20
N LEU A 18 14.62 -6.32 1.61
CA LEU A 18 13.34 -6.52 2.30
C LEU A 18 12.22 -6.94 1.36
N ALA A 19 12.37 -6.69 0.07
CA ALA A 19 11.36 -7.00 -0.93
C ALA A 19 11.85 -8.12 -1.84
N ALA A 20 11.13 -9.22 -1.90
CA ALA A 20 11.39 -10.31 -2.84
C ALA A 20 11.07 -9.94 -4.30
N GLY A 21 10.46 -8.79 -4.51
CA GLY A 21 10.14 -8.23 -5.82
C GLY A 21 9.12 -7.12 -5.73
N CYS A 22 9.12 -6.28 -6.75
CA CYS A 22 8.13 -5.23 -6.94
C CYS A 22 7.21 -5.65 -8.08
N LEU A 23 5.91 -5.75 -7.80
CA LEU A 23 4.89 -6.00 -8.82
C LEU A 23 4.43 -4.67 -9.40
N ARG A 24 4.51 -4.52 -10.71
CA ARG A 24 3.90 -3.42 -11.43
C ARG A 24 2.50 -3.81 -11.87
N SER A 25 1.62 -2.84 -11.95
CA SER A 25 0.21 -3.04 -12.27
C SER A 25 -0.09 -3.76 -13.59
N GLY A 26 0.85 -3.80 -14.53
CA GLY A 26 0.72 -4.52 -15.80
C GLY A 26 1.16 -5.99 -15.74
N ASP A 27 1.87 -6.38 -14.71
CA ASP A 27 2.47 -7.72 -14.59
C ASP A 27 1.60 -8.65 -13.73
N LEU A 28 0.30 -8.39 -13.64
CA LEU A 28 -0.64 -9.06 -12.73
C LEU A 28 -0.90 -10.54 -13.07
N HIS A 29 0.14 -11.33 -13.11
CA HIS A 29 0.06 -12.71 -12.71
C HIS A 29 0.30 -12.76 -11.21
N TRP A 30 -0.76 -12.61 -10.43
CA TRP A 30 -0.69 -12.70 -8.98
C TRP A 30 -0.50 -14.17 -8.58
N PRO A 31 0.73 -14.67 -8.47
CA PRO A 31 0.92 -15.88 -7.71
C PRO A 31 0.58 -15.54 -6.27
N THR A 32 0.01 -16.44 -5.55
CA THR A 32 -0.27 -16.43 -4.13
C THR A 32 0.61 -15.44 -3.35
N ILE A 33 0.15 -14.19 -3.28
CA ILE A 33 0.88 -13.11 -2.62
C ILE A 33 0.72 -13.33 -1.12
N GLY A 34 1.81 -13.48 -0.41
CA GLY A 34 1.84 -13.38 1.04
C GLY A 34 1.91 -14.68 1.81
N THR A 35 2.43 -15.76 1.24
CA THR A 35 2.55 -17.04 1.95
C THR A 35 3.64 -17.08 3.02
N ASP A 36 4.69 -16.26 2.93
CA ASP A 36 5.91 -16.44 3.74
C ASP A 36 6.27 -15.26 4.66
N GLY A 37 5.33 -14.33 4.90
CA GLY A 37 5.59 -13.19 5.79
C GLY A 37 6.50 -12.11 5.20
N GLU A 38 6.85 -12.22 3.94
CA GLU A 38 7.60 -11.18 3.23
C GLU A 38 6.65 -10.06 2.76
N PRO A 39 7.12 -8.79 2.75
CA PRO A 39 6.33 -7.69 2.24
C PRO A 39 6.11 -7.83 0.73
N VAL A 40 4.90 -7.57 0.29
CA VAL A 40 4.55 -7.47 -1.13
C VAL A 40 4.43 -5.99 -1.48
N LEU A 41 5.18 -5.58 -2.48
CA LEU A 41 5.20 -4.21 -2.97
C LEU A 41 4.41 -4.11 -4.27
N ILE A 42 3.45 -3.20 -4.31
CA ILE A 42 2.60 -3.00 -5.48
C ILE A 42 2.65 -1.54 -5.89
N ASP A 43 3.13 -1.28 -7.10
CA ASP A 43 3.09 0.04 -7.71
C ASP A 43 1.82 0.21 -8.54
N LEU A 44 0.91 1.06 -8.07
CA LEU A 44 -0.34 1.42 -8.74
C LEU A 44 -0.24 2.75 -9.50
N SER A 45 0.96 3.27 -9.69
CA SER A 45 1.14 4.49 -10.45
C SER A 45 0.77 4.29 -11.92
N SER A 46 0.07 5.27 -12.48
CA SER A 46 -0.23 5.32 -13.91
C SER A 46 0.84 6.08 -14.67
N SER A 47 0.91 5.89 -16.00
CA SER A 47 1.74 6.73 -16.86
C SER A 47 1.22 8.16 -16.89
N ASP A 48 2.13 9.14 -17.04
CA ASP A 48 1.79 10.56 -17.12
C ASP A 48 0.96 10.92 -18.37
N GLN A 49 0.71 9.95 -19.25
CA GLN A 49 -0.06 10.13 -20.50
C GLN A 49 -1.57 9.92 -20.34
N LEU A 50 -2.01 9.45 -19.18
CA LEU A 50 -3.44 9.22 -18.91
C LEU A 50 -4.13 10.48 -18.43
N SER A 51 -5.37 10.71 -18.89
CA SER A 51 -6.25 11.70 -18.29
C SER A 51 -6.60 11.32 -16.84
N ALA A 52 -7.06 12.28 -16.05
CA ALA A 52 -7.50 12.03 -14.69
C ALA A 52 -8.59 10.93 -14.61
N ALA A 53 -9.54 10.94 -15.56
CA ALA A 53 -10.60 9.92 -15.63
C ALA A 53 -10.04 8.53 -15.98
N GLN A 54 -9.10 8.44 -16.90
CA GLN A 54 -8.44 7.19 -17.27
C GLN A 54 -7.60 6.63 -16.12
N ALA A 55 -6.85 7.50 -15.43
CA ALA A 55 -6.08 7.11 -14.25
C ALA A 55 -6.97 6.59 -13.11
N ALA A 56 -8.10 7.25 -12.85
CA ALA A 56 -9.08 6.80 -11.86
C ALA A 56 -9.70 5.45 -12.22
N ALA A 57 -10.06 5.23 -13.49
CA ALA A 57 -10.59 3.95 -13.98
C ALA A 57 -9.57 2.82 -13.83
N LEU A 58 -8.31 3.09 -14.19
CA LEU A 58 -7.22 2.11 -14.04
C LEU A 58 -7.00 1.75 -12.56
N LEU A 59 -6.94 2.75 -11.69
CA LEU A 59 -6.78 2.54 -10.26
C LEU A 59 -7.94 1.70 -9.68
N HIS A 60 -9.16 1.94 -10.13
CA HIS A 60 -10.33 1.17 -9.74
C HIS A 60 -10.18 -0.32 -10.15
N GLU A 61 -9.80 -0.60 -11.38
CA GLU A 61 -9.57 -1.97 -11.86
C GLU A 61 -8.45 -2.67 -11.09
N GLN A 62 -7.35 -1.98 -10.86
CA GLN A 62 -6.22 -2.51 -10.10
C GLN A 62 -6.59 -2.86 -8.67
N THR A 63 -7.32 -2.01 -7.99
CA THR A 63 -7.76 -2.24 -6.61
C THR A 63 -8.80 -3.35 -6.51
N LEU A 64 -9.69 -3.49 -7.49
CA LEU A 64 -10.60 -4.65 -7.58
C LEU A 64 -9.82 -5.97 -7.77
N THR A 65 -8.77 -5.95 -8.57
CA THR A 65 -7.90 -7.12 -8.77
C THR A 65 -7.21 -7.50 -7.46
N ILE A 66 -6.68 -6.53 -6.72
CA ILE A 66 -6.10 -6.75 -5.38
C ILE A 66 -7.14 -7.38 -4.45
N ALA A 67 -8.34 -6.82 -4.40
CA ALA A 67 -9.40 -7.32 -3.52
C ALA A 67 -9.81 -8.78 -3.84
N ARG A 68 -9.74 -9.19 -5.10
CA ARG A 68 -10.11 -10.54 -5.53
C ARG A 68 -9.03 -11.58 -5.34
N LEU A 69 -7.77 -11.20 -5.54
CA LEU A 69 -6.67 -12.15 -5.67
C LEU A 69 -5.71 -12.13 -4.49
N ALA A 70 -5.64 -11.04 -3.74
CA ALA A 70 -4.73 -10.94 -2.60
C ALA A 70 -5.26 -11.70 -1.39
N ILE A 71 -4.39 -12.47 -0.76
CA ILE A 71 -4.64 -12.99 0.59
C ILE A 71 -4.64 -11.80 1.56
N ARG A 72 -5.55 -11.80 2.53
CA ARG A 72 -5.58 -10.77 3.56
C ARG A 72 -4.20 -10.61 4.22
N PRO A 73 -3.57 -9.45 4.12
CA PRO A 73 -2.29 -9.22 4.76
C PRO A 73 -2.45 -9.06 6.28
N ARG A 74 -1.36 -9.09 7.02
CA ARG A 74 -1.36 -8.77 8.46
C ARG A 74 -1.50 -7.28 8.71
N VAL A 75 -0.92 -6.47 7.83
CA VAL A 75 -0.97 -5.02 7.86
C VAL A 75 -0.93 -4.50 6.44
N LEU A 76 -1.58 -3.38 6.23
CA LEU A 76 -1.61 -2.67 4.97
C LEU A 76 -0.84 -1.36 5.10
N VAL A 77 -0.03 -1.03 4.11
CA VAL A 77 0.64 0.26 4.01
C VAL A 77 0.23 0.89 2.68
N VAL A 78 -0.40 2.04 2.74
CA VAL A 78 -0.92 2.73 1.55
C VAL A 78 -0.39 4.16 1.49
N VAL A 79 0.17 4.54 0.36
CA VAL A 79 0.62 5.90 0.09
C VAL A 79 -0.25 6.54 -0.98
N GLY A 80 -0.90 7.62 -0.60
CA GLY A 80 -1.83 8.37 -1.45
C GLY A 80 -3.30 8.17 -1.06
N GLY A 81 -4.02 9.28 -0.89
CA GLY A 81 -5.42 9.27 -0.46
C GLY A 81 -6.36 8.64 -1.49
N ASP A 82 -6.13 8.90 -2.76
CA ASP A 82 -6.94 8.32 -3.84
C ASP A 82 -6.78 6.80 -3.92
N THR A 83 -5.58 6.31 -3.72
CA THR A 83 -5.29 4.87 -3.66
C THR A 83 -5.99 4.22 -2.47
N LEU A 84 -5.91 4.84 -1.31
CA LEU A 84 -6.60 4.35 -0.11
C LEU A 84 -8.12 4.31 -0.31
N LEU A 85 -8.69 5.37 -0.85
CA LEU A 85 -10.14 5.44 -1.12
C LEU A 85 -10.59 4.36 -2.12
N ALA A 86 -9.86 4.20 -3.21
CA ALA A 86 -10.15 3.18 -4.22
C ALA A 86 -10.06 1.77 -3.63
N LEU A 87 -9.05 1.51 -2.81
CA LEU A 87 -8.87 0.22 -2.15
C LEU A 87 -9.98 -0.06 -1.12
N CYS A 88 -10.35 0.92 -0.31
CA CYS A 88 -11.48 0.79 0.63
C CYS A 88 -12.77 0.43 -0.10
N ARG A 89 -13.05 1.09 -1.22
CA ARG A 89 -14.22 0.78 -2.05
C ARG A 89 -14.17 -0.65 -2.62
N ALA A 90 -13.04 -1.05 -3.16
CA ALA A 90 -12.85 -2.38 -3.72
C ALA A 90 -13.00 -3.48 -2.66
N LEU A 91 -12.55 -3.24 -1.44
CA LEU A 91 -12.65 -4.15 -0.31
C LEU A 91 -14.04 -4.14 0.35
N GLY A 92 -14.91 -3.20 0.01
CA GLY A 92 -16.21 -3.01 0.63
C GLY A 92 -16.15 -2.42 2.04
N ALA A 93 -15.05 -1.77 2.40
CA ALA A 93 -14.92 -1.09 3.69
C ALA A 93 -15.85 0.13 3.75
N ASN A 94 -16.58 0.27 4.84
CA ASN A 94 -17.56 1.34 5.04
C ASN A 94 -16.94 2.58 5.68
N SER A 95 -15.93 2.39 6.49
CA SER A 95 -15.27 3.46 7.23
C SER A 95 -13.84 3.09 7.65
N LEU A 96 -13.11 4.10 8.09
CA LEU A 96 -11.80 3.98 8.70
C LEU A 96 -11.91 4.44 10.16
N ILE A 97 -11.55 3.57 11.08
CA ILE A 97 -11.52 3.90 12.50
C ILE A 97 -10.09 4.31 12.85
N SER A 98 -9.94 5.53 13.37
CA SER A 98 -8.63 6.04 13.76
C SER A 98 -7.98 5.17 14.83
N GLU A 99 -6.71 4.88 14.63
CA GLU A 99 -5.86 4.13 15.55
C GLU A 99 -4.64 4.99 15.93
N THR A 100 -3.90 4.55 16.95
CA THR A 100 -2.65 5.21 17.33
C THR A 100 -1.64 5.08 16.20
N ALA A 101 -1.24 6.21 15.63
CA ALA A 101 -0.22 6.25 14.58
C ALA A 101 1.16 5.89 15.15
N MET A 102 2.02 5.36 14.30
CA MET A 102 3.44 5.23 14.63
C MET A 102 4.04 6.63 14.86
N ASP A 103 5.08 6.72 15.68
CA ASP A 103 5.77 7.99 15.97
C ASP A 103 6.66 8.40 14.79
N ARG A 104 6.00 8.74 13.67
CA ARG A 104 6.64 9.22 12.44
C ARG A 104 5.81 10.34 11.83
N PRO A 105 6.41 11.50 11.54
CA PRO A 105 5.70 12.62 10.91
C PRO A 105 5.06 12.23 9.58
N GLY A 106 3.81 12.65 9.38
CA GLY A 106 3.06 12.45 8.15
C GLY A 106 2.40 11.08 7.99
N TRP A 107 2.64 10.13 8.90
CA TRP A 107 1.97 8.85 8.91
C TRP A 107 0.72 8.86 9.79
N GLY A 108 -0.34 8.27 9.26
CA GLY A 108 -1.55 7.99 9.99
C GLY A 108 -1.75 6.48 10.16
N CYS A 109 -2.62 6.10 11.08
CA CYS A 109 -3.02 4.72 11.29
C CYS A 109 -4.53 4.65 11.45
N ALA A 110 -5.13 3.68 10.79
CA ALA A 110 -6.55 3.41 10.88
C ALA A 110 -6.83 1.90 10.79
N ARG A 111 -8.00 1.51 11.21
CA ARG A 111 -8.52 0.16 11.04
C ARG A 111 -9.67 0.18 10.06
N LEU A 112 -9.65 -0.71 9.07
CA LEU A 112 -10.76 -0.88 8.15
C LEU A 112 -11.98 -1.41 8.90
N ALA A 113 -13.13 -0.82 8.68
CA ALA A 113 -14.41 -1.29 9.20
C ALA A 113 -15.33 -1.71 8.07
N GLY A 114 -15.76 -2.96 8.12
CA GLY A 114 -16.55 -3.61 7.06
C GLY A 114 -15.70 -4.17 5.91
N GLY A 115 -16.37 -4.90 5.04
CA GLY A 115 -15.76 -5.51 3.86
C GLY A 115 -14.95 -6.78 4.15
N ILE A 116 -14.26 -7.26 3.12
CA ILE A 116 -13.56 -8.55 3.15
C ILE A 116 -12.33 -8.55 4.05
N TRP A 117 -11.76 -7.37 4.34
CA TRP A 117 -10.62 -7.20 5.25
C TRP A 117 -11.00 -6.39 6.49
N ASP A 118 -12.21 -6.62 7.00
CA ASP A 118 -12.67 -5.98 8.24
C ASP A 118 -11.66 -6.16 9.37
N GLY A 119 -11.40 -5.09 10.11
CA GLY A 119 -10.46 -5.09 11.23
C GLY A 119 -8.98 -4.98 10.85
N LEU A 120 -8.63 -4.90 9.56
CA LEU A 120 -7.24 -4.77 9.12
C LEU A 120 -6.67 -3.40 9.47
N VAL A 121 -5.49 -3.41 10.09
CA VAL A 121 -4.74 -2.17 10.37
C VAL A 121 -4.09 -1.66 9.09
N CYS A 122 -4.26 -0.37 8.83
CA CYS A 122 -3.72 0.33 7.69
C CYS A 122 -2.89 1.53 8.15
N HIS A 123 -1.61 1.53 7.79
CA HIS A 123 -0.76 2.71 7.89
C HIS A 123 -0.83 3.48 6.59
N THR A 124 -1.08 4.77 6.67
CA THR A 124 -1.27 5.60 5.48
C THR A 124 -0.50 6.90 5.57
N ARG A 125 -0.13 7.40 4.42
CA ARG A 125 0.53 8.69 4.28
C ARG A 125 0.11 9.35 2.98
N SER A 126 -0.03 10.69 3.00
CA SER A 126 -0.13 11.45 1.75
C SER A 126 1.23 11.45 1.03
N GLY A 127 1.24 11.57 -0.30
CA GLY A 127 2.50 11.69 -1.06
C GLY A 127 3.32 12.90 -0.61
N ALA A 128 4.60 12.93 -0.95
CA ALA A 128 5.53 14.04 -0.75
C ALA A 128 6.04 14.30 0.69
N PHE A 129 5.99 13.31 1.58
CA PHE A 129 6.58 13.42 2.92
C PHE A 129 7.76 12.47 3.12
N GLY A 130 8.64 12.82 4.07
CA GLY A 130 9.71 11.97 4.56
C GLY A 130 10.97 11.98 3.70
N SER A 131 12.02 11.32 4.21
CA SER A 131 13.29 11.09 3.51
C SER A 131 13.16 9.98 2.47
N GLU A 132 14.18 9.81 1.65
CA GLU A 132 14.25 8.74 0.64
C GLU A 132 14.16 7.33 1.25
N ASN A 133 14.55 7.14 2.51
CA ASN A 133 14.52 5.88 3.22
C ASN A 133 13.23 5.64 4.02
N ASP A 134 12.28 6.54 3.99
CA ASP A 134 11.10 6.50 4.87
C ASP A 134 10.28 5.22 4.70
N PHE A 135 10.03 4.76 3.48
CA PHE A 135 9.32 3.50 3.25
C PHE A 135 10.09 2.29 3.76
N LEU A 136 11.39 2.26 3.50
CA LEU A 136 12.26 1.19 3.94
C LEU A 136 12.27 1.07 5.46
N GLU A 137 12.35 2.19 6.16
CA GLU A 137 12.34 2.25 7.63
C GLU A 137 11.00 1.79 8.21
N VAL A 138 9.88 2.23 7.63
CA VAL A 138 8.53 1.84 8.07
C VAL A 138 8.31 0.34 7.86
N ILE A 139 8.64 -0.20 6.70
CA ILE A 139 8.49 -1.63 6.43
C ILE A 139 9.37 -2.46 7.35
N SER A 140 10.61 -2.04 7.60
CA SER A 140 11.52 -2.72 8.53
C SER A 140 10.98 -2.73 9.94
N GLU A 141 10.43 -1.62 10.42
CA GLU A 141 9.81 -1.51 11.74
C GLU A 141 8.60 -2.44 11.89
N LEU A 142 7.73 -2.46 10.89
CA LEU A 142 6.57 -3.34 10.89
C LEU A 142 6.96 -4.82 10.87
N GLN A 143 7.98 -5.20 10.09
CA GLN A 143 8.48 -6.58 10.07
C GLN A 143 9.04 -7.01 11.44
N LYS A 144 9.78 -6.15 12.13
CA LYS A 144 10.30 -6.43 13.47
C LYS A 144 9.18 -6.69 14.46
N ASN A 145 8.11 -5.91 14.40
CA ASN A 145 6.95 -6.06 15.27
C ASN A 145 6.25 -7.42 15.07
N PHE A 146 6.20 -7.92 13.84
CA PHE A 146 5.62 -9.24 13.55
C PHE A 146 6.51 -10.42 13.93
N ARG A 147 7.83 -10.26 13.89
CA ARG A 147 8.78 -11.30 14.29
C ARG A 147 8.90 -11.43 15.80
N SER A 148 8.54 -10.39 16.55
CA SER A 148 8.63 -10.35 18.03
C SER A 148 7.37 -10.86 18.73
N SER A 149 6.33 -11.19 17.97
CA SER A 149 5.03 -11.65 18.51
C SER A 149 4.83 -13.16 18.33
#